data_f87da36e20b2f313b861b9c7c88ac228
#
_entry.id   f87da36e20b2f313b861b9c7c88ac228
#
_cell.length_a   1.000
_cell.length_b   1.000
_cell.length_c   1.000
_cell.angle_alpha   90.00
_cell.angle_beta   90.00
_cell.angle_gamma   90.00
#
_symmetry.space_group_name_H-M   'P 1'
#
loop_
_entity.id
_entity.type
_entity.pdbx_description
1 polymer ?
#
loop_
_entity_poly.entity_id
_entity_poly.type
_entity_poly.pdbx_seq_one_letter_code
_entity_poly.pdbx_strand_id
1 'polypeptide(L)'
;WALENEPEMEKVWFADKEKLLAILRLYMGVGAKRRRKDFMYAKQIFELISFFFDGESGERDEFRLADDEVKAILNDYLAAYDHNDDNSMWFNKLKEIADKNGYASDMKAYKANPENFKGNVSDIAEAVRIAVTGRANTPDLWTIVHIMGEEQMTERIKKHIK
;
A
#
# COMPACT_ATOMS: atom_id res chain seq x y z
N TRP A 1 20.75 14.82 10.60
CA TRP A 1 21.10 15.05 9.19
C TRP A 1 19.92 15.61 8.40
N ALA A 2 18.73 15.03 8.48
CA ALA A 2 17.54 15.50 7.75
C ALA A 2 17.18 16.95 8.13
N LEU A 3 17.15 17.27 9.43
CA LEU A 3 16.87 18.60 9.95
C LEU A 3 17.90 19.66 9.48
N GLU A 4 19.13 19.25 9.26
CA GLU A 4 20.21 20.14 8.83
C GLU A 4 20.26 20.36 7.32
N ASN A 5 19.79 19.41 6.52
CA ASN A 5 19.98 19.38 5.07
C ASN A 5 18.68 19.53 4.26
N GLU A 6 17.51 19.30 4.89
CA GLU A 6 16.21 19.33 4.23
C GLU A 6 15.19 20.13 5.08
N PRO A 7 15.39 21.44 5.26
CA PRO A 7 14.61 22.27 6.17
C PRO A 7 13.10 22.34 5.82
N GLU A 8 12.72 22.15 4.55
CA GLU A 8 11.32 22.15 4.14
C GLU A 8 10.58 20.90 4.64
N MET A 9 11.27 19.78 4.85
CA MET A 9 10.69 18.57 5.42
C MET A 9 10.37 18.71 6.90
N GLU A 10 11.06 19.60 7.61
CA GLU A 10 10.91 19.78 9.06
C GLU A 10 9.48 20.13 9.46
N LYS A 11 8.82 20.98 8.67
CA LYS A 11 7.49 21.50 9.00
C LYS A 11 6.37 20.48 8.90
N VAL A 12 6.46 19.57 7.93
CA VAL A 12 5.39 18.60 7.64
C VAL A 12 5.70 17.23 8.24
N TRP A 13 6.90 16.71 8.02
CA TRP A 13 7.25 15.34 8.40
C TRP A 13 7.50 15.18 9.90
N PHE A 14 8.05 16.22 10.54
CA PHE A 14 8.35 16.20 11.97
C PHE A 14 7.22 16.77 12.84
N ALA A 15 6.14 17.27 12.23
CA ALA A 15 4.98 17.74 12.96
C ALA A 15 4.32 16.62 13.77
N ASP A 16 4.27 15.40 13.18
CA ASP A 16 3.80 14.19 13.87
C ASP A 16 4.96 13.19 14.04
N LYS A 17 5.64 13.32 15.18
CA LYS A 17 6.77 12.46 15.53
C LYS A 17 6.39 10.99 15.70
N GLU A 18 5.20 10.70 16.18
CA GLU A 18 4.73 9.33 16.39
C GLU A 18 4.49 8.65 15.05
N LYS A 19 3.82 9.33 14.13
CA LYS A 19 3.62 8.86 12.76
C LYS A 19 4.96 8.60 12.05
N LEU A 20 5.88 9.55 12.12
CA LEU A 20 7.21 9.39 11.52
C LEU A 20 7.97 8.20 12.11
N LEU A 21 7.96 8.02 13.42
CA LEU A 21 8.60 6.88 14.06
C LEU A 21 7.96 5.55 13.66
N ALA A 22 6.63 5.49 13.51
CA ALA A 22 5.94 4.29 13.02
C ALA A 22 6.37 3.94 11.60
N ILE A 23 6.44 4.93 10.72
CA ILE A 23 6.92 4.77 9.33
C ILE A 23 8.37 4.26 9.29
N LEU A 24 9.26 4.88 10.05
CA LEU A 24 10.67 4.48 10.09
C LEU A 24 10.83 3.05 10.62
N ARG A 25 10.11 2.67 11.67
CA ARG A 25 10.12 1.30 12.20
C ARG A 25 9.66 0.28 11.16
N LEU A 26 8.62 0.61 10.39
CA LEU A 26 8.13 -0.24 9.30
C LEU A 26 9.21 -0.48 8.23
N TYR A 27 9.85 0.58 7.74
CA TYR A 27 10.90 0.48 6.72
C TYR A 27 12.20 -0.15 7.23
N MET A 28 12.52 0.02 8.49
CA MET A 28 13.65 -0.66 9.13
C MET A 28 13.36 -2.13 9.46
N GLY A 29 12.12 -2.58 9.27
CA GLY A 29 11.70 -3.95 9.56
C GLY A 29 11.78 -4.30 11.06
N VAL A 30 11.48 -3.34 11.94
CA VAL A 30 11.44 -3.58 13.38
C VAL A 30 10.31 -4.55 13.68
N GLY A 31 10.62 -5.70 14.31
CA GLY A 31 9.65 -6.77 14.58
C GLY A 31 9.40 -7.74 13.42
N ALA A 32 9.92 -7.50 12.22
CA ALA A 32 9.79 -8.41 11.10
C ALA A 32 10.74 -9.61 11.21
N LYS A 33 10.31 -10.80 10.75
CA LYS A 33 11.15 -12.02 10.71
C LYS A 33 12.41 -11.83 9.86
N ARG A 34 12.35 -10.97 8.84
CA ARG A 34 13.50 -10.62 8.00
C ARG A 34 13.56 -9.10 7.88
N ARG A 35 14.76 -8.53 8.14
CA ARG A 35 14.98 -7.11 7.91
C ARG A 35 14.90 -6.80 6.42
N ARG A 36 14.22 -5.72 6.07
CA ARG A 36 14.21 -5.19 4.71
C ARG A 36 15.57 -4.51 4.43
N LYS A 37 15.91 -4.45 3.14
CA LYS A 37 17.11 -3.76 2.64
C LYS A 37 16.72 -2.80 1.53
N ASP A 38 15.68 -2.00 1.78
CA ASP A 38 15.10 -1.11 0.77
C ASP A 38 15.95 0.16 0.56
N PHE A 39 16.86 0.44 1.48
CA PHE A 39 17.76 1.57 1.39
C PHE A 39 19.17 1.22 1.89
N MET A 40 20.17 1.88 1.32
CA MET A 40 21.59 1.72 1.68
C MET A 40 22.10 2.92 2.49
N TYR A 41 21.51 4.10 2.31
CA TYR A 41 21.87 5.33 3.00
C TYR A 41 20.62 6.18 3.32
N ALA A 42 20.73 7.05 4.33
CA ALA A 42 19.62 7.76 4.93
C ALA A 42 18.77 8.58 3.94
N LYS A 43 19.37 9.19 2.92
CA LYS A 43 18.64 10.00 1.93
C LYS A 43 17.58 9.19 1.17
N GLN A 44 17.85 7.92 0.86
CA GLN A 44 16.90 7.06 0.15
C GLN A 44 15.60 6.82 0.96
N ILE A 45 15.69 6.87 2.29
CA ILE A 45 14.50 6.68 3.14
C ILE A 45 13.45 7.76 2.86
N PHE A 46 13.87 9.01 2.62
CA PHE A 46 12.94 10.11 2.35
C PHE A 46 12.16 9.89 1.06
N GLU A 47 12.83 9.46 0.01
CA GLU A 47 12.17 9.11 -1.25
C GLU A 47 11.18 7.96 -1.07
N LEU A 48 11.53 6.96 -0.24
CA LEU A 48 10.69 5.79 0.02
C LEU A 48 9.44 6.12 0.83
N ILE A 49 9.48 7.10 1.74
CA ILE A 49 8.40 7.43 2.66
C ILE A 49 7.63 8.70 2.28
N SER A 50 8.06 9.43 1.26
CA SER A 50 7.45 10.70 0.83
C SER A 50 5.95 10.62 0.64
N PHE A 51 5.45 9.51 0.09
CA PHE A 51 4.02 9.32 -0.14
C PHE A 51 3.15 9.41 1.12
N PHE A 52 3.70 9.25 2.31
CA PHE A 52 2.95 9.46 3.54
C PHE A 52 2.62 10.94 3.83
N PHE A 53 3.40 11.86 3.26
CA PHE A 53 3.38 13.29 3.61
C PHE A 53 3.04 14.20 2.43
N ASP A 54 3.71 14.03 1.29
CA ASP A 54 3.74 15.01 0.20
C ASP A 54 2.67 14.73 -0.89
N GLY A 55 1.72 13.86 -0.61
CA GLY A 55 0.75 13.47 -1.62
C GLY A 55 1.39 12.61 -2.73
N GLU A 56 1.08 12.92 -3.98
CA GLU A 56 1.52 12.12 -5.13
C GLU A 56 2.74 12.75 -5.84
N SER A 57 3.76 13.11 -5.09
CA SER A 57 5.01 13.60 -5.70
C SER A 57 5.88 12.43 -6.15
N GLY A 58 6.26 12.39 -7.41
CA GLY A 58 7.18 11.43 -8.01
C GLY A 58 6.58 10.51 -9.07
N GLU A 59 7.45 9.70 -9.67
CA GLU A 59 7.04 8.65 -10.61
C GLU A 59 6.17 7.61 -9.89
N ARG A 60 5.09 7.21 -10.57
CA ARG A 60 4.18 6.16 -10.10
C ARG A 60 4.38 4.92 -10.93
N ASP A 61 4.30 3.76 -10.28
CA ASP A 61 4.21 2.49 -11.00
C ASP A 61 2.85 2.40 -11.71
N GLU A 62 2.85 1.82 -12.89
CA GLU A 62 1.63 1.58 -13.67
C GLU A 62 0.87 0.36 -13.12
N PHE A 63 -0.46 0.40 -13.23
CA PHE A 63 -1.28 -0.76 -12.97
C PHE A 63 -1.04 -1.82 -14.04
N ARG A 64 -0.91 -3.08 -13.64
CA ARG A 64 -0.82 -4.21 -14.57
C ARG A 64 -2.19 -4.66 -15.10
N LEU A 65 -3.24 -4.32 -14.37
CA LEU A 65 -4.61 -4.65 -14.70
C LEU A 65 -5.21 -3.58 -15.60
N ALA A 66 -6.26 -3.93 -16.34
CA ALA A 66 -7.01 -2.99 -17.15
C ALA A 66 -7.74 -1.97 -16.26
N ASP A 67 -7.96 -0.76 -16.78
CA ASP A 67 -8.53 0.36 -16.02
C ASP A 67 -9.89 0.04 -15.40
N ASP A 68 -10.74 -0.68 -16.12
CA ASP A 68 -12.06 -1.09 -15.63
C ASP A 68 -11.96 -2.11 -14.48
N GLU A 69 -11.01 -3.03 -14.55
CA GLU A 69 -10.73 -3.98 -13.46
C GLU A 69 -10.17 -3.25 -12.23
N VAL A 70 -9.22 -2.34 -12.42
CA VAL A 70 -8.69 -1.51 -11.33
C VAL A 70 -9.83 -0.74 -10.65
N LYS A 71 -10.70 -0.08 -11.42
CA LYS A 71 -11.84 0.66 -10.87
C LYS A 71 -12.80 -0.24 -10.09
N ALA A 72 -13.11 -1.42 -10.60
CA ALA A 72 -13.98 -2.38 -9.91
C ALA A 72 -13.36 -2.83 -8.56
N ILE A 73 -12.09 -3.24 -8.58
CA ILE A 73 -11.35 -3.67 -7.39
C ILE A 73 -11.28 -2.56 -6.33
N LEU A 74 -10.94 -1.34 -6.75
CA LEU A 74 -10.80 -0.21 -5.83
C LEU A 74 -12.13 0.23 -5.22
N ASN A 75 -13.24 0.17 -5.99
CA ASN A 75 -14.58 0.40 -5.44
C ASN A 75 -14.96 -0.67 -4.42
N ASP A 76 -14.71 -1.94 -4.72
CA ASP A 76 -14.98 -3.04 -3.80
C ASP A 76 -14.13 -2.93 -2.53
N TYR A 77 -12.87 -2.51 -2.67
CA TYR A 77 -11.98 -2.29 -1.53
C TYR A 77 -12.51 -1.17 -0.62
N LEU A 78 -12.90 -0.02 -1.17
CA LEU A 78 -13.48 1.07 -0.37
C LEU A 78 -14.79 0.65 0.32
N ALA A 79 -15.62 -0.15 -0.32
CA ALA A 79 -16.87 -0.63 0.26
C ALA A 79 -16.66 -1.64 1.40
N ALA A 80 -15.56 -2.41 1.36
CA ALA A 80 -15.25 -3.43 2.36
C ALA A 80 -14.32 -2.94 3.48
N TYR A 81 -13.63 -1.81 3.29
CA TYR A 81 -12.62 -1.33 4.23
C TYR A 81 -13.22 -0.96 5.60
N ASP A 82 -12.56 -1.42 6.66
CA ASP A 82 -12.80 -1.00 8.04
C ASP A 82 -11.45 -0.79 8.72
N HIS A 83 -11.23 0.41 9.23
CA HIS A 83 -9.97 0.78 9.89
C HIS A 83 -9.68 -0.02 11.17
N ASN A 84 -10.70 -0.62 11.77
CA ASN A 84 -10.58 -1.44 12.98
C ASN A 84 -10.21 -2.91 12.69
N ASP A 85 -10.16 -3.33 11.42
CA ASP A 85 -9.78 -4.68 11.05
C ASP A 85 -8.34 -4.97 11.44
N ASP A 86 -8.10 -6.12 12.07
CA ASP A 86 -6.75 -6.66 12.16
C ASP A 86 -6.23 -7.11 10.78
N ASN A 87 -4.95 -7.41 10.70
CA ASN A 87 -4.31 -7.84 9.46
C ASN A 87 -5.00 -9.07 8.82
N SER A 88 -5.46 -10.02 9.64
CA SER A 88 -6.12 -11.24 9.14
C SER A 88 -7.50 -10.95 8.58
N MET A 89 -8.30 -10.12 9.25
CA MET A 89 -9.62 -9.69 8.79
C MET A 89 -9.49 -8.89 7.49
N TRP A 90 -8.60 -7.92 7.46
CA TRP A 90 -8.31 -7.11 6.28
C TRP A 90 -7.89 -7.99 5.08
N PHE A 91 -6.98 -8.94 5.29
CA PHE A 91 -6.53 -9.83 4.22
C PHE A 91 -7.63 -10.78 3.72
N ASN A 92 -8.54 -11.22 4.60
CA ASN A 92 -9.69 -12.01 4.19
C ASN A 92 -10.65 -11.19 3.30
N LYS A 93 -10.86 -9.91 3.58
CA LYS A 93 -11.61 -9.01 2.70
C LYS A 93 -10.97 -8.89 1.31
N LEU A 94 -9.64 -8.82 1.22
CA LEU A 94 -8.95 -8.86 -0.08
C LEU A 94 -9.20 -10.16 -0.84
N LYS A 95 -9.29 -11.31 -0.16
CA LYS A 95 -9.64 -12.59 -0.78
C LYS A 95 -11.08 -12.59 -1.31
N GLU A 96 -12.02 -12.04 -0.55
CA GLU A 96 -13.42 -11.91 -0.98
C GLU A 96 -13.54 -11.03 -2.23
N ILE A 97 -12.76 -9.92 -2.27
CA ILE A 97 -12.68 -9.05 -3.45
C ILE A 97 -12.06 -9.81 -4.64
N ALA A 98 -11.03 -10.63 -4.41
CA ALA A 98 -10.43 -11.46 -5.44
C ALA A 98 -11.46 -12.42 -6.04
N ASP A 99 -12.15 -13.20 -5.23
CA ASP A 99 -13.19 -14.14 -5.67
C ASP A 99 -14.31 -13.44 -6.44
N LYS A 100 -14.78 -12.30 -5.95
CA LYS A 100 -15.82 -11.48 -6.60
C LYS A 100 -15.43 -11.02 -8.00
N ASN A 101 -14.15 -10.68 -8.21
CA ASN A 101 -13.63 -10.15 -9.47
C ASN A 101 -13.04 -11.21 -10.40
N GLY A 102 -13.12 -12.50 -10.05
CA GLY A 102 -12.64 -13.63 -10.86
C GLY A 102 -11.13 -13.90 -10.71
N TYR A 103 -10.55 -13.46 -9.60
CA TYR A 103 -9.18 -13.76 -9.19
C TYR A 103 -9.17 -14.87 -8.14
N ALA A 104 -8.13 -15.67 -8.10
CA ALA A 104 -7.99 -16.71 -7.09
C ALA A 104 -7.66 -16.13 -5.71
N SER A 105 -8.48 -16.42 -4.73
CA SER A 105 -8.21 -16.09 -3.30
C SER A 105 -7.19 -17.03 -2.66
N ASP A 106 -7.02 -18.24 -3.20
CA ASP A 106 -6.08 -19.26 -2.74
C ASP A 106 -4.98 -19.51 -3.78
N MET A 107 -3.74 -19.34 -3.35
CA MET A 107 -2.55 -19.55 -4.20
C MET A 107 -2.35 -21.00 -4.63
N LYS A 108 -2.86 -22.00 -3.88
CA LYS A 108 -2.77 -23.41 -4.27
C LYS A 108 -3.76 -23.69 -5.39
N ALA A 109 -4.98 -23.18 -5.29
CA ALA A 109 -5.98 -23.25 -6.34
C ALA A 109 -5.48 -22.59 -7.63
N TYR A 110 -4.90 -21.40 -7.53
CA TYR A 110 -4.31 -20.70 -8.66
C TYR A 110 -3.20 -21.50 -9.35
N LYS A 111 -2.26 -22.05 -8.58
CA LYS A 111 -1.16 -22.86 -9.15
C LYS A 111 -1.63 -24.16 -9.78
N ALA A 112 -2.74 -24.73 -9.32
CA ALA A 112 -3.28 -25.98 -9.87
C ALA A 112 -3.96 -25.75 -11.23
N ASN A 113 -4.69 -24.63 -11.38
CA ASN A 113 -5.49 -24.33 -12.58
C ASN A 113 -5.48 -22.81 -12.86
N PRO A 114 -4.34 -22.23 -13.28
CA PRO A 114 -4.23 -20.78 -13.48
C PRO A 114 -5.17 -20.25 -14.56
N GLU A 115 -5.53 -21.07 -15.54
CA GLU A 115 -6.43 -20.74 -16.65
C GLU A 115 -7.88 -20.45 -16.21
N ASN A 116 -8.26 -20.87 -14.99
CA ASN A 116 -9.60 -20.63 -14.44
C ASN A 116 -9.76 -19.24 -13.81
N PHE A 117 -8.67 -18.47 -13.70
CA PHE A 117 -8.63 -17.20 -13.00
C PHE A 117 -7.97 -16.12 -13.83
N LYS A 118 -8.37 -14.87 -13.65
CA LYS A 118 -7.69 -13.71 -14.24
C LYS A 118 -6.30 -13.44 -13.65
N GLY A 119 -6.08 -13.90 -12.42
CA GLY A 119 -4.90 -13.72 -11.61
C GLY A 119 -5.15 -14.23 -10.20
N ASN A 120 -4.54 -13.64 -9.21
CA ASN A 120 -4.67 -14.06 -7.81
C ASN A 120 -4.76 -12.87 -6.84
N VAL A 121 -4.97 -13.13 -5.56
CA VAL A 121 -5.12 -12.11 -4.51
C VAL A 121 -3.92 -11.14 -4.43
N SER A 122 -2.74 -11.51 -4.90
CA SER A 122 -1.59 -10.60 -4.92
C SER A 122 -1.75 -9.49 -5.94
N ASP A 123 -2.46 -9.74 -7.04
CA ASP A 123 -2.77 -8.74 -8.07
C ASP A 123 -3.76 -7.70 -7.52
N ILE A 124 -4.75 -8.15 -6.73
CA ILE A 124 -5.66 -7.27 -5.99
C ILE A 124 -4.90 -6.39 -4.99
N ALA A 125 -4.02 -6.99 -4.19
CA ALA A 125 -3.21 -6.26 -3.22
C ALA A 125 -2.24 -5.28 -3.90
N GLU A 126 -1.69 -5.61 -5.07
CA GLU A 126 -0.83 -4.72 -5.85
C GLU A 126 -1.63 -3.52 -6.39
N ALA A 127 -2.83 -3.72 -6.92
CA ALA A 127 -3.68 -2.63 -7.38
C ALA A 127 -4.01 -1.64 -6.25
N VAL A 128 -4.42 -2.13 -5.08
CA VAL A 128 -4.64 -1.28 -3.90
C VAL A 128 -3.35 -0.56 -3.48
N ARG A 129 -2.22 -1.26 -3.47
CA ARG A 129 -0.91 -0.70 -3.11
C ARG A 129 -0.51 0.44 -4.03
N ILE A 130 -0.59 0.26 -5.34
CA ILE A 130 -0.26 1.31 -6.31
C ILE A 130 -1.21 2.50 -6.15
N ALA A 131 -2.52 2.26 -5.98
CA ALA A 131 -3.49 3.33 -5.76
C ALA A 131 -3.17 4.18 -4.52
N VAL A 132 -2.76 3.54 -3.42
CA VAL A 132 -2.49 4.19 -2.14
C VAL A 132 -1.11 4.84 -2.09
N THR A 133 -0.07 4.17 -2.62
CA THR A 133 1.33 4.57 -2.43
C THR A 133 2.03 5.06 -3.70
N GLY A 134 1.46 4.81 -4.87
CA GLY A 134 2.12 5.00 -6.16
C GLY A 134 3.17 3.94 -6.49
N ARG A 135 3.32 2.88 -5.70
CA ARG A 135 4.40 1.89 -5.84
C ARG A 135 3.87 0.46 -5.81
N ALA A 136 4.34 -0.39 -6.71
CA ALA A 136 4.02 -1.81 -6.75
C ALA A 136 4.69 -2.60 -5.61
N ASN A 137 5.84 -2.13 -5.13
CA ASN A 137 6.60 -2.80 -4.06
C ASN A 137 6.81 -1.87 -2.86
N THR A 138 6.26 -2.25 -1.71
CA THR A 138 6.39 -1.54 -0.43
C THR A 138 6.52 -2.55 0.71
N PRO A 139 6.76 -2.10 1.96
CA PRO A 139 6.50 -2.92 3.14
C PRO A 139 5.04 -3.40 3.23
N ASP A 140 4.66 -3.95 4.37
CA ASP A 140 3.31 -4.45 4.63
C ASP A 140 2.23 -3.41 4.37
N LEU A 141 1.31 -3.72 3.44
CA LEU A 141 0.29 -2.77 3.00
C LEU A 141 -0.74 -2.46 4.09
N TRP A 142 -1.15 -3.45 4.89
CA TRP A 142 -2.06 -3.23 6.02
C TRP A 142 -1.49 -2.19 6.99
N THR A 143 -0.22 -2.32 7.36
CA THR A 143 0.46 -1.36 8.23
C THR A 143 0.54 0.02 7.58
N ILE A 144 0.80 0.09 6.27
CA ILE A 144 0.84 1.36 5.54
C ILE A 144 -0.51 2.09 5.61
N VAL A 145 -1.62 1.42 5.31
CA VAL A 145 -2.94 2.06 5.32
C VAL A 145 -3.36 2.48 6.73
N HIS A 146 -2.96 1.72 7.76
CA HIS A 146 -3.20 2.10 9.15
C HIS A 146 -2.41 3.34 9.59
N ILE A 147 -1.13 3.43 9.23
CA ILE A 147 -0.32 4.61 9.54
C ILE A 147 -0.81 5.83 8.74
N MET A 148 -1.23 5.63 7.50
CA MET A 148 -1.74 6.70 6.63
C MET A 148 -3.07 7.26 7.14
N GLY A 149 -3.94 6.40 7.64
CA GLY A 149 -5.29 6.73 8.07
C GLY A 149 -6.31 6.62 6.94
N GLU A 150 -7.56 6.38 7.33
CA GLU A 150 -8.68 6.10 6.42
C GLU A 150 -8.95 7.24 5.44
N GLU A 151 -8.93 8.49 5.93
CA GLU A 151 -9.22 9.67 5.12
C GLU A 151 -8.24 9.81 3.96
N GLN A 152 -6.94 9.83 4.25
CA GLN A 152 -5.88 9.98 3.24
C GLN A 152 -5.86 8.80 2.26
N MET A 153 -6.03 7.57 2.75
CA MET A 153 -6.13 6.37 1.92
C MET A 153 -7.32 6.45 0.96
N THR A 154 -8.50 6.82 1.47
CA THR A 154 -9.74 6.96 0.68
C THR A 154 -9.61 8.03 -0.39
N GLU A 155 -9.05 9.19 -0.07
CA GLU A 155 -8.84 10.27 -1.04
C GLU A 155 -7.95 9.83 -2.20
N ARG A 156 -6.90 9.07 -1.92
CA ARG A 156 -5.98 8.56 -2.95
C ARG A 156 -6.65 7.56 -3.87
N ILE A 157 -7.37 6.60 -3.31
CA ILE A 157 -8.10 5.61 -4.11
C ILE A 157 -9.15 6.29 -5.00
N LYS A 158 -9.88 7.28 -4.49
CA LYS A 158 -10.90 8.01 -5.25
C LYS A 158 -10.38 8.72 -6.49
N LYS A 159 -9.08 9.02 -6.58
CA LYS A 159 -8.48 9.60 -7.79
C LYS A 159 -8.43 8.63 -8.96
N HIS A 160 -8.44 7.33 -8.70
CA HIS A 160 -8.34 6.27 -9.70
C HIS A 160 -9.69 5.70 -10.14
N ILE A 161 -10.78 6.02 -9.44
CA ILE A 161 -12.13 5.50 -9.76
C ILE A 161 -13.04 6.54 -10.42
N LYS A 162 -12.55 7.76 -10.60
CA LYS A 162 -13.26 8.84 -11.33
C LYS A 162 -13.31 8.58 -12.81
#